data_40afdef59739f0cd7dd03c19557c7553
#
_entry.id   40afdef59739f0cd7dd03c19557c7553
#
_cell.length_a   1.000
_cell.length_b   1.000
_cell.length_c   1.000
_cell.angle_alpha   90.00
_cell.angle_beta   90.00
_cell.angle_gamma   90.00
#
_symmetry.space_group_name_H-M   'P 1'
#
loop_
_entity.id
_entity.type
_entity.pdbx_description
1 polymer ?
#
loop_
_entity_poly.entity_id
_entity_poly.type
_entity_poly.pdbx_seq_one_letter_code
_entity_poly.pdbx_strand_id
1 'polypeptide(L)'
;LTPAQLEDRNTIYRSDQERREVDAFRELRTHLLAHTQGNFITLVVPVSRGSGGSFVARNLAAAMAFDEAKSVILVDCDVRFPSQDKAMKLAPAGSGLIDYLELREAEADNLLYSTGIARLQLLPTGTARETGAEHFSSHRMRLLLDTLRSRDPSNHIFLDGPPVRGAPDARILADLADVVVLVAGYGRDTPAAIAEAAANFDKQKFAGVVFNEGV
;
A
#
# COMPACT_ATOMS: atom_id res chain seq x y z
N LEU A 1 19.40 -3.92 3.28
CA LEU A 1 19.00 -5.22 3.83
C LEU A 1 19.63 -6.35 3.01
N THR A 2 19.99 -7.44 3.69
CA THR A 2 20.43 -8.68 3.04
C THR A 2 19.22 -9.48 2.54
N PRO A 3 19.39 -10.44 1.58
CA PRO A 3 18.34 -11.36 1.17
C PRO A 3 17.65 -12.05 2.36
N ALA A 4 18.42 -12.61 3.29
CA ALA A 4 17.86 -13.26 4.50
C ALA A 4 17.02 -12.31 5.37
N GLN A 5 17.41 -11.03 5.47
CA GLN A 5 16.61 -10.04 6.19
C GLN A 5 15.32 -9.66 5.47
N LEU A 6 15.28 -9.75 4.14
CA LEU A 6 14.08 -9.50 3.34
C LEU A 6 13.13 -10.70 3.40
N GLU A 7 13.65 -11.91 3.35
CA GLU A 7 12.87 -13.15 3.58
C GLU A 7 12.20 -13.16 4.96
N ASP A 8 12.95 -12.82 6.01
CA ASP A 8 12.44 -12.70 7.38
C ASP A 8 11.35 -11.62 7.55
N ARG A 9 11.19 -10.74 6.55
CA ARG A 9 10.13 -9.73 6.46
C ARG A 9 9.04 -10.07 5.45
N ASN A 10 9.07 -11.28 4.89
CA ASN A 10 8.20 -11.69 3.79
C ASN A 10 8.17 -10.64 2.66
N THR A 11 9.35 -10.16 2.27
CA THR A 11 9.50 -9.12 1.24
C THR A 11 10.41 -9.65 0.13
N ILE A 12 9.97 -9.49 -1.12
CA ILE A 12 10.75 -9.86 -2.31
C ILE A 12 12.01 -9.00 -2.43
N TYR A 13 13.02 -9.52 -3.12
CA TYR A 13 14.24 -8.78 -3.39
C TYR A 13 14.74 -8.98 -4.84
N ARG A 14 15.43 -7.99 -5.37
CA ARG A 14 15.79 -7.88 -6.80
C ARG A 14 16.64 -9.04 -7.32
N SER A 15 17.51 -9.59 -6.51
CA SER A 15 18.43 -10.67 -6.91
C SER A 15 17.83 -12.07 -6.86
N ASP A 16 16.62 -12.23 -6.36
CA ASP A 16 15.90 -13.50 -6.35
C ASP A 16 15.20 -13.72 -7.69
N GLN A 17 15.96 -14.28 -8.64
CA GLN A 17 15.47 -14.53 -9.99
C GLN A 17 14.75 -15.88 -10.15
N GLU A 18 14.81 -16.74 -9.13
CA GLU A 18 14.26 -18.09 -9.19
C GLU A 18 12.87 -18.22 -8.52
N ARG A 19 12.42 -17.19 -7.81
CA ARG A 19 11.12 -17.23 -7.12
C ARG A 19 9.99 -16.76 -8.02
N ARG A 20 8.99 -17.62 -8.20
CA ARG A 20 7.75 -17.31 -8.94
C ARG A 20 7.04 -16.07 -8.41
N GLU A 21 7.11 -15.81 -7.11
CA GLU A 21 6.51 -14.64 -6.47
C GLU A 21 7.15 -13.34 -6.97
N VAL A 22 8.47 -13.32 -7.15
CA VAL A 22 9.18 -12.12 -7.66
C VAL A 22 8.72 -11.78 -9.08
N ASP A 23 8.58 -12.80 -9.93
CA ASP A 23 8.11 -12.60 -11.29
C ASP A 23 6.66 -12.17 -11.33
N ALA A 24 5.79 -12.73 -10.48
CA ALA A 24 4.41 -12.29 -10.36
C ALA A 24 4.31 -10.81 -9.95
N PHE A 25 5.09 -10.34 -8.98
CA PHE A 25 5.11 -8.92 -8.61
C PHE A 25 5.73 -8.01 -9.68
N ARG A 26 6.70 -8.49 -10.46
CA ARG A 26 7.22 -7.77 -11.63
C ARG A 26 6.16 -7.63 -12.73
N GLU A 27 5.39 -8.67 -12.97
CA GLU A 27 4.26 -8.64 -13.91
C GLU A 27 3.18 -7.65 -13.44
N LEU A 28 2.76 -7.73 -12.18
CA LEU A 28 1.81 -6.78 -11.59
C LEU A 28 2.29 -5.33 -11.72
N ARG A 29 3.56 -5.07 -11.44
CA ARG A 29 4.17 -3.75 -11.67
C ARG A 29 4.04 -3.32 -13.12
N THR A 30 4.34 -4.20 -14.08
CA THR A 30 4.26 -3.90 -15.51
C THR A 30 2.84 -3.57 -15.92
N HIS A 31 1.86 -4.30 -15.41
CA HIS A 31 0.44 -3.99 -15.61
C HIS A 31 0.06 -2.60 -15.08
N LEU A 32 0.48 -2.24 -13.86
CA LEU A 32 0.21 -0.92 -13.31
C LEU A 32 0.82 0.20 -14.16
N LEU A 33 2.06 0.04 -14.59
CA LEU A 33 2.76 1.03 -15.44
C LEU A 33 2.11 1.18 -16.82
N ALA A 34 1.46 0.15 -17.34
CA ALA A 34 0.73 0.22 -18.61
C ALA A 34 -0.61 0.98 -18.49
N HIS A 35 -1.20 1.04 -17.29
CA HIS A 35 -2.48 1.71 -17.03
C HIS A 35 -2.35 3.16 -16.56
N THR A 36 -1.13 3.61 -16.27
CA THR A 36 -0.88 4.92 -15.65
C THR A 36 0.19 5.69 -16.38
N GLN A 37 0.21 7.01 -16.21
CA GLN A 37 1.26 7.88 -16.73
C GLN A 37 1.88 8.70 -15.59
N GLY A 38 3.19 8.94 -15.67
CA GLY A 38 3.92 9.69 -14.65
C GLY A 38 3.97 8.95 -13.31
N ASN A 39 4.01 9.71 -12.23
CA ASN A 39 3.86 9.18 -10.87
C ASN A 39 2.36 9.06 -10.51
N PHE A 40 2.00 8.04 -9.77
CA PHE A 40 0.61 7.74 -9.44
C PHE A 40 0.47 7.18 -8.02
N ILE A 41 -0.76 7.25 -7.52
CA ILE A 41 -1.17 6.71 -6.23
C ILE A 41 -1.93 5.42 -6.49
N THR A 42 -1.42 4.30 -5.96
CA THR A 42 -2.07 2.99 -6.02
C THR A 42 -2.67 2.64 -4.67
N LEU A 43 -3.95 2.33 -4.65
CA LEU A 43 -4.59 1.72 -3.49
C LEU A 43 -4.58 0.20 -3.64
N VAL A 44 -4.07 -0.50 -2.63
CA VAL A 44 -4.16 -1.96 -2.51
C VAL A 44 -5.09 -2.29 -1.35
N VAL A 45 -6.18 -3.00 -1.63
CA VAL A 45 -7.19 -3.34 -0.63
C VAL A 45 -7.57 -4.81 -0.70
N PRO A 46 -7.65 -5.52 0.43
CA PRO A 46 -8.15 -6.89 0.44
C PRO A 46 -9.68 -6.93 0.41
N VAL A 47 -10.25 -7.98 -0.20
CA VAL A 47 -11.70 -8.27 -0.15
C VAL A 47 -12.13 -8.43 1.29
N SER A 48 -11.43 -9.30 2.03
CA SER A 48 -11.70 -9.61 3.44
C SER A 48 -10.42 -9.53 4.26
N ARG A 49 -10.57 -9.42 5.58
CA ARG A 49 -9.42 -9.49 6.48
C ARG A 49 -8.69 -10.83 6.34
N GLY A 50 -7.38 -10.78 6.20
CA GLY A 50 -6.53 -11.97 6.04
C GLY A 50 -6.40 -12.45 4.59
N SER A 51 -6.95 -11.74 3.58
CA SER A 51 -6.72 -12.05 2.15
C SER A 51 -5.33 -11.67 1.65
N GLY A 52 -4.48 -11.09 2.49
CA GLY A 52 -3.09 -10.78 2.17
C GLY A 52 -2.84 -9.39 1.56
N GLY A 53 -3.79 -8.44 1.71
CA GLY A 53 -3.67 -7.09 1.16
C GLY A 53 -2.35 -6.42 1.51
N SER A 54 -1.99 -6.37 2.79
CA SER A 54 -0.75 -5.73 3.27
C SER A 54 0.52 -6.44 2.77
N PHE A 55 0.47 -7.76 2.57
CA PHE A 55 1.56 -8.50 1.94
C PHE A 55 1.73 -8.07 0.48
N VAL A 56 0.63 -8.01 -0.28
CA VAL A 56 0.65 -7.59 -1.69
C VAL A 56 1.08 -6.14 -1.81
N ALA A 57 0.55 -5.22 -0.98
CA ALA A 57 0.92 -3.81 -0.99
C ALA A 57 2.42 -3.61 -0.80
N ARG A 58 3.01 -4.26 0.22
CA ARG A 58 4.45 -4.19 0.53
C ARG A 58 5.31 -4.71 -0.61
N ASN A 59 4.96 -5.88 -1.15
CA ASN A 59 5.76 -6.51 -2.19
C ASN A 59 5.63 -5.82 -3.55
N LEU A 60 4.47 -5.27 -3.87
CA LEU A 60 4.27 -4.47 -5.08
C LEU A 60 5.02 -3.14 -4.99
N ALA A 61 5.03 -2.49 -3.82
CA ALA A 61 5.85 -1.31 -3.55
C ALA A 61 7.36 -1.62 -3.68
N ALA A 62 7.82 -2.77 -3.15
CA ALA A 62 9.20 -3.22 -3.32
C ALA A 62 9.54 -3.50 -4.80
N ALA A 63 8.64 -4.16 -5.55
CA ALA A 63 8.83 -4.42 -6.98
C ALA A 63 8.91 -3.12 -7.79
N MET A 64 8.14 -2.09 -7.42
CA MET A 64 8.23 -0.77 -8.05
C MET A 64 9.56 -0.09 -7.76
N ALA A 65 10.09 -0.20 -6.54
CA ALA A 65 11.38 0.33 -6.13
C ALA A 65 12.60 -0.40 -6.73
N PHE A 66 12.40 -1.54 -7.41
CA PHE A 66 13.46 -2.20 -8.18
C PHE A 66 13.89 -1.39 -9.41
N ASP A 67 13.03 -0.53 -9.92
CA ASP A 67 13.37 0.43 -10.96
C ASP A 67 14.17 1.58 -10.36
N GLU A 68 15.39 1.80 -10.87
CA GLU A 68 16.30 2.82 -10.35
C GLU A 68 15.84 4.25 -10.63
N ALA A 69 14.92 4.42 -11.59
CA ALA A 69 14.33 5.70 -11.93
C ALA A 69 13.09 6.03 -11.08
N LYS A 70 12.72 5.18 -10.09
CA LYS A 70 11.51 5.35 -9.29
C LYS A 70 11.81 5.37 -7.79
N SER A 71 11.09 6.22 -7.09
CA SER A 71 11.02 6.25 -5.62
C SER A 71 9.61 5.84 -5.18
N VAL A 72 9.50 5.21 -4.03
CA VAL A 72 8.24 4.64 -3.57
C VAL A 72 8.00 4.98 -2.10
N ILE A 73 6.79 5.40 -1.81
CA ILE A 73 6.30 5.59 -0.44
C ILE A 73 5.15 4.61 -0.22
N LEU A 74 5.32 3.68 0.71
CA LEU A 74 4.25 2.82 1.19
C LEU A 74 3.59 3.51 2.40
N VAL A 75 2.28 3.69 2.35
CA VAL A 75 1.50 4.32 3.42
C VAL A 75 0.58 3.27 4.04
N ASP A 76 0.73 3.02 5.34
CA ASP A 76 -0.15 2.11 6.07
C ASP A 76 -1.45 2.84 6.47
N CYS A 77 -2.52 2.56 5.72
CA CYS A 77 -3.85 3.14 5.91
C CYS A 77 -4.84 2.18 6.62
N ASP A 78 -4.42 0.98 7.03
CA ASP A 78 -5.24 0.14 7.90
C ASP A 78 -5.11 0.60 9.36
N VAL A 79 -5.77 1.70 9.68
CA VAL A 79 -5.67 2.36 10.99
C VAL A 79 -6.17 1.51 12.15
N ARG A 80 -7.01 0.52 11.87
CA ARG A 80 -7.53 -0.40 12.87
C ARG A 80 -6.55 -1.53 13.19
N PHE A 81 -5.85 -2.02 12.16
CA PHE A 81 -4.94 -3.15 12.29
C PHE A 81 -3.61 -2.87 11.57
N PRO A 82 -2.89 -1.80 11.96
CA PRO A 82 -1.64 -1.42 11.31
C PRO A 82 -0.62 -2.55 11.42
N SER A 83 0.10 -2.79 10.32
CA SER A 83 0.94 -3.98 10.23
C SER A 83 2.29 -3.76 9.53
N GLN A 84 2.45 -2.69 8.76
CA GLN A 84 3.62 -2.52 7.90
C GLN A 84 4.90 -2.25 8.69
N ASP A 85 4.83 -1.48 9.78
CA ASP A 85 5.97 -1.21 10.68
C ASP A 85 6.51 -2.51 11.31
N LYS A 86 5.59 -3.37 11.80
CA LYS A 86 5.93 -4.68 12.38
C LYS A 86 6.48 -5.64 11.32
N ALA A 87 5.82 -5.72 10.16
CA ALA A 87 6.23 -6.60 9.07
C ALA A 87 7.63 -6.22 8.56
N MET A 88 7.93 -4.93 8.47
CA MET A 88 9.24 -4.43 8.06
C MET A 88 10.25 -4.38 9.21
N LYS A 89 9.87 -4.78 10.42
CA LYS A 89 10.72 -4.77 11.63
C LYS A 89 11.37 -3.41 11.86
N LEU A 90 10.61 -2.35 11.63
CA LEU A 90 11.04 -1.00 11.96
C LEU A 90 10.85 -0.78 13.46
N ALA A 91 11.78 -0.05 14.08
CA ALA A 91 11.56 0.41 15.45
C ALA A 91 10.26 1.23 15.48
N PRO A 92 9.52 1.23 16.61
CA PRO A 92 8.28 2.00 16.71
C PRO A 92 8.53 3.40 16.22
N ALA A 93 7.85 3.76 15.15
CA ALA A 93 7.93 5.10 14.60
C ALA A 93 7.38 6.08 15.64
N GLY A 94 8.01 7.22 15.77
CA GLY A 94 7.51 8.26 16.67
C GLY A 94 6.14 8.74 16.21
N SER A 95 6.06 9.29 14.99
CA SER A 95 4.84 9.81 14.40
C SER A 95 4.48 9.05 13.13
N GLY A 96 3.19 9.02 12.79
CA GLY A 96 2.67 8.41 11.57
C GLY A 96 1.52 9.18 10.96
N LEU A 97 0.81 8.54 10.05
CA LEU A 97 -0.28 9.11 9.28
C LEU A 97 -1.34 9.80 10.17
N ILE A 98 -1.82 9.09 11.19
CA ILE A 98 -2.86 9.62 12.09
C ILE A 98 -2.34 10.80 12.92
N ASP A 99 -1.07 10.75 13.34
CA ASP A 99 -0.49 11.85 14.12
C ASP A 99 -0.42 13.14 13.30
N TYR A 100 -0.14 13.04 12.00
CA TYR A 100 -0.21 14.16 11.07
C TYR A 100 -1.66 14.64 10.86
N LEU A 101 -2.58 13.72 10.60
CA LEU A 101 -3.97 14.07 10.32
C LEU A 101 -4.67 14.70 11.53
N GLU A 102 -4.27 14.34 12.75
CA GLU A 102 -4.75 14.93 14.02
C GLU A 102 -3.94 16.14 14.48
N LEU A 103 -3.06 16.70 13.64
CA LEU A 103 -2.24 17.91 13.97
C LEU A 103 -1.21 17.71 15.10
N ARG A 104 -0.87 16.47 15.45
CA ARG A 104 0.20 16.19 16.44
C ARG A 104 1.59 16.27 15.83
N GLU A 105 1.67 16.06 14.51
CA GLU A 105 2.87 16.26 13.70
C GLU A 105 2.52 17.19 12.53
N ALA A 106 3.34 18.19 12.28
CA ALA A 106 3.09 19.19 11.24
C ALA A 106 3.85 18.90 9.94
N GLU A 107 5.01 18.26 10.05
CA GLU A 107 5.94 18.10 8.95
C GLU A 107 5.81 16.69 8.34
N ALA A 108 5.47 16.63 7.05
CA ALA A 108 5.36 15.38 6.33
C ALA A 108 6.69 14.60 6.24
N ASP A 109 7.83 15.28 6.34
CA ASP A 109 9.16 14.66 6.30
C ASP A 109 9.44 13.78 7.53
N ASN A 110 8.92 14.17 8.68
CA ASN A 110 9.08 13.43 9.93
C ASN A 110 8.29 12.11 9.96
N LEU A 111 7.41 11.90 8.96
CA LEU A 111 6.58 10.69 8.86
C LEU A 111 7.21 9.56 8.05
N LEU A 112 8.31 9.84 7.33
CA LEU A 112 8.90 8.91 6.38
C LEU A 112 10.08 8.15 7.00
N TYR A 113 9.94 6.84 7.07
CA TYR A 113 10.94 5.96 7.64
C TYR A 113 11.61 5.11 6.56
N SER A 114 12.94 5.04 6.62
CA SER A 114 13.70 4.16 5.74
C SER A 114 13.39 2.70 6.04
N THR A 115 12.99 1.95 5.03
CA THR A 115 12.72 0.51 5.17
C THR A 115 13.99 -0.35 5.11
N GLY A 116 15.12 0.24 4.71
CA GLY A 116 16.34 -0.47 4.37
C GLY A 116 16.33 -1.09 2.97
N ILE A 117 15.21 -1.02 2.24
CA ILE A 117 15.12 -1.30 0.81
C ILE A 117 15.39 0.00 0.08
N ALA A 118 16.31 -0.02 -0.89
CA ALA A 118 16.65 1.18 -1.64
C ALA A 118 15.41 1.80 -2.28
N ARG A 119 15.24 3.12 -2.16
CA ARG A 119 14.15 3.90 -2.75
C ARG A 119 12.74 3.56 -2.26
N LEU A 120 12.60 2.75 -1.20
CA LEU A 120 11.32 2.47 -0.55
C LEU A 120 11.31 3.05 0.86
N GLN A 121 10.39 3.96 1.11
CA GLN A 121 10.11 4.52 2.44
C GLN A 121 8.75 4.04 2.93
N LEU A 122 8.58 3.94 4.24
CA LEU A 122 7.31 3.67 4.90
C LEU A 122 6.80 4.92 5.60
N LEU A 123 5.53 5.23 5.40
CA LEU A 123 4.74 6.10 6.25
C LEU A 123 3.80 5.20 7.06
N PRO A 124 4.11 4.91 8.33
CA PRO A 124 3.29 4.04 9.17
C PRO A 124 2.01 4.73 9.58
N THR A 125 1.04 3.96 10.05
CA THR A 125 -0.21 4.52 10.61
C THR A 125 0.04 5.46 11.80
N GLY A 126 1.06 5.18 12.63
CA GLY A 126 1.24 5.87 13.91
C GLY A 126 0.24 5.36 14.95
N THR A 127 -0.48 6.24 15.60
CA THR A 127 -1.46 5.86 16.61
C THR A 127 -2.70 5.18 15.98
N ALA A 128 -2.92 3.90 16.32
CA ALA A 128 -4.08 3.15 15.81
C ALA A 128 -5.43 3.79 16.23
N ARG A 129 -6.44 3.63 15.37
CA ARG A 129 -7.80 4.13 15.56
C ARG A 129 -8.82 3.06 15.17
N GLU A 130 -10.04 3.18 15.69
CA GLU A 130 -11.14 2.28 15.31
C GLU A 130 -11.67 2.54 13.90
N THR A 131 -11.57 3.78 13.43
CA THR A 131 -11.97 4.21 12.07
C THR A 131 -11.04 5.28 11.54
N GLY A 132 -10.80 5.26 10.24
CA GLY A 132 -10.03 6.26 9.51
C GLY A 132 -10.88 7.18 8.62
N ALA A 133 -12.18 6.90 8.47
CA ALA A 133 -13.04 7.57 7.50
C ALA A 133 -12.99 9.10 7.59
N GLU A 134 -13.08 9.64 8.80
CA GLU A 134 -13.05 11.09 9.04
C GLU A 134 -11.71 11.71 8.67
N HIS A 135 -10.63 10.99 8.97
CA HIS A 135 -9.26 11.44 8.65
C HIS A 135 -8.98 11.38 7.16
N PHE A 136 -9.37 10.29 6.49
CA PHE A 136 -9.10 10.10 5.06
C PHE A 136 -9.90 11.05 4.16
N SER A 137 -11.12 11.43 4.56
CA SER A 137 -11.91 12.44 3.85
C SER A 137 -11.43 13.88 4.05
N SER A 138 -10.50 14.12 4.96
CA SER A 138 -10.01 15.45 5.32
C SER A 138 -9.21 16.12 4.20
N HIS A 139 -9.20 17.46 4.22
CA HIS A 139 -8.30 18.24 3.35
C HIS A 139 -6.81 17.92 3.62
N ARG A 140 -6.46 17.64 4.88
CA ARG A 140 -5.08 17.31 5.25
C ARG A 140 -4.57 16.02 4.60
N MET A 141 -5.42 15.02 4.43
CA MET A 141 -5.04 13.79 3.73
C MET A 141 -4.70 14.07 2.26
N ARG A 142 -5.52 14.88 1.58
CA ARG A 142 -5.24 15.30 0.19
C ARG A 142 -3.95 16.08 0.11
N LEU A 143 -3.77 17.08 0.99
CA LEU A 143 -2.56 17.88 1.05
C LEU A 143 -1.30 17.04 1.30
N LEU A 144 -1.38 16.04 2.18
CA LEU A 144 -0.27 15.11 2.42
C LEU A 144 0.11 14.34 1.16
N LEU A 145 -0.86 13.72 0.50
CA LEU A 145 -0.62 12.94 -0.71
C LEU A 145 -0.06 13.81 -1.85
N ASP A 146 -0.61 15.02 -2.04
CA ASP A 146 -0.13 15.98 -3.03
C ASP A 146 1.30 16.42 -2.72
N THR A 147 1.62 16.68 -1.44
CA THR A 147 2.96 17.03 -0.98
C THR A 147 3.95 15.91 -1.24
N LEU A 148 3.61 14.67 -0.87
CA LEU A 148 4.47 13.50 -1.09
C LEU A 148 4.68 13.22 -2.58
N ARG A 149 3.63 13.36 -3.40
CA ARG A 149 3.69 13.15 -4.85
C ARG A 149 4.53 14.20 -5.56
N SER A 150 4.44 15.47 -5.15
CA SER A 150 5.12 16.58 -5.82
C SER A 150 6.59 16.76 -5.45
N ARG A 151 7.08 16.09 -4.40
CA ARG A 151 8.51 16.15 -3.99
C ARG A 151 9.47 15.73 -5.09
N ASP A 152 9.09 14.68 -5.81
CA ASP A 152 9.88 14.11 -6.88
C ASP A 152 8.96 13.49 -7.93
N PRO A 153 9.11 13.83 -9.23
CA PRO A 153 8.34 13.23 -10.31
C PRO A 153 8.46 11.70 -10.38
N SER A 154 9.47 11.12 -9.75
CA SER A 154 9.66 9.66 -9.66
C SER A 154 8.89 8.99 -8.51
N ASN A 155 8.27 9.77 -7.59
CA ASN A 155 7.60 9.24 -6.42
C ASN A 155 6.27 8.57 -6.78
N HIS A 156 6.19 7.26 -6.54
CA HIS A 156 4.95 6.49 -6.56
C HIS A 156 4.47 6.25 -5.12
N ILE A 157 3.17 6.38 -4.89
CA ILE A 157 2.59 6.19 -3.56
C ILE A 157 1.74 4.93 -3.58
N PHE A 158 1.95 4.03 -2.61
CA PHE A 158 1.14 2.85 -2.39
C PHE A 158 0.40 2.99 -1.06
N LEU A 159 -0.93 2.95 -1.12
CA LEU A 159 -1.80 2.96 0.06
C LEU A 159 -2.16 1.51 0.39
N ASP A 160 -1.72 1.02 1.55
CA ASP A 160 -2.17 -0.25 2.12
C ASP A 160 -3.49 -0.03 2.85
N GLY A 161 -4.59 -0.34 2.20
CA GLY A 161 -5.93 -0.04 2.68
C GLY A 161 -6.56 -1.16 3.52
N PRO A 162 -7.56 -0.83 4.36
CA PRO A 162 -8.33 -1.80 5.11
C PRO A 162 -9.21 -2.66 4.18
N PRO A 163 -9.76 -3.79 4.68
CA PRO A 163 -10.67 -4.64 3.92
C PRO A 163 -11.88 -3.89 3.38
N VAL A 164 -12.26 -4.17 2.14
CA VAL A 164 -13.46 -3.57 1.52
C VAL A 164 -14.73 -3.97 2.26
N ARG A 165 -14.82 -5.24 2.69
CA ARG A 165 -15.96 -5.73 3.47
C ARG A 165 -15.85 -5.25 4.92
N GLY A 166 -16.84 -4.44 5.31
CA GLY A 166 -16.98 -3.97 6.69
C GLY A 166 -16.26 -2.66 7.03
N ALA A 167 -15.67 -1.97 6.03
CA ALA A 167 -15.05 -0.67 6.25
C ALA A 167 -15.38 0.31 5.11
N PRO A 168 -16.01 1.47 5.38
CA PRO A 168 -16.21 2.51 4.38
C PRO A 168 -14.89 3.17 3.95
N ASP A 169 -13.85 3.04 4.77
CA ASP A 169 -12.53 3.66 4.59
C ASP A 169 -11.88 3.31 3.26
N ALA A 170 -12.04 2.05 2.79
CA ALA A 170 -11.49 1.59 1.51
C ALA A 170 -12.05 2.39 0.33
N ARG A 171 -13.35 2.76 0.37
CA ARG A 171 -13.98 3.57 -0.68
C ARG A 171 -13.45 5.02 -0.66
N ILE A 172 -13.30 5.60 0.53
CA ILE A 172 -12.75 6.96 0.67
C ILE A 172 -11.31 7.02 0.15
N LEU A 173 -10.50 5.99 0.47
CA LEU A 173 -9.14 5.89 -0.04
C LEU A 173 -9.10 5.70 -1.57
N ALA A 174 -10.07 4.99 -2.17
CA ALA A 174 -10.17 4.83 -3.61
C ALA A 174 -10.44 6.16 -4.34
N ASP A 175 -11.14 7.10 -3.72
CA ASP A 175 -11.34 8.44 -4.29
C ASP A 175 -10.02 9.21 -4.38
N LEU A 176 -9.08 8.94 -3.47
CA LEU A 176 -7.75 9.58 -3.42
C LEU A 176 -6.72 8.91 -4.35
N ALA A 177 -6.96 7.67 -4.76
CA ALA A 177 -6.06 6.89 -5.59
C ALA A 177 -6.32 7.13 -7.09
N ASP A 178 -5.28 6.96 -7.90
CA ASP A 178 -5.37 6.92 -9.36
C ASP A 178 -5.71 5.50 -9.85
N VAL A 179 -5.25 4.48 -9.11
CA VAL A 179 -5.40 3.06 -9.43
C VAL A 179 -5.77 2.25 -8.20
N VAL A 180 -6.66 1.28 -8.37
CA VAL A 180 -7.10 0.36 -7.31
C VAL A 180 -6.79 -1.08 -7.69
N VAL A 181 -6.11 -1.79 -6.80
CA VAL A 181 -5.81 -3.22 -6.87
C VAL A 181 -6.58 -3.93 -5.75
N LEU A 182 -7.46 -4.86 -6.11
CA LEU A 182 -8.18 -5.68 -5.16
C LEU A 182 -7.42 -6.98 -4.90
N VAL A 183 -7.29 -7.38 -3.64
CA VAL A 183 -6.62 -8.63 -3.26
C VAL A 183 -7.63 -9.64 -2.73
N ALA A 184 -7.73 -10.78 -3.39
CA ALA A 184 -8.57 -11.89 -2.99
C ALA A 184 -7.72 -13.04 -2.44
N GLY A 185 -8.07 -13.56 -1.27
CA GLY A 185 -7.43 -14.72 -0.66
C GLY A 185 -7.97 -16.03 -1.27
N TYR A 186 -7.08 -16.87 -1.81
CA TYR A 186 -7.46 -18.17 -2.33
C TYR A 186 -8.06 -19.06 -1.22
N GLY A 187 -9.19 -19.69 -1.52
CA GLY A 187 -9.93 -20.51 -0.55
C GLY A 187 -10.61 -19.71 0.59
N ARG A 188 -10.48 -18.40 0.60
CA ARG A 188 -11.05 -17.50 1.61
C ARG A 188 -12.19 -16.65 1.07
N ASP A 189 -11.96 -16.00 -0.07
CA ASP A 189 -12.96 -15.11 -0.67
C ASP A 189 -13.71 -15.82 -1.78
N THR A 190 -15.04 -15.77 -1.74
CA THR A 190 -15.89 -16.35 -2.78
C THR A 190 -15.95 -15.45 -4.00
N PRO A 191 -16.25 -16.01 -5.21
CA PRO A 191 -16.43 -15.19 -6.41
C PRO A 191 -17.48 -14.08 -6.23
N ALA A 192 -18.57 -14.36 -5.50
CA ALA A 192 -19.58 -13.36 -5.19
C ALA A 192 -19.04 -12.22 -4.31
N ALA A 193 -18.24 -12.54 -3.28
CA ALA A 193 -17.62 -11.54 -2.43
C ALA A 193 -16.61 -10.67 -3.18
N ILE A 194 -15.85 -11.26 -4.10
CA ILE A 194 -14.90 -10.54 -4.95
C ILE A 194 -15.65 -9.59 -5.89
N ALA A 195 -16.73 -10.05 -6.54
CA ALA A 195 -17.54 -9.23 -7.44
C ALA A 195 -18.21 -8.06 -6.67
N GLU A 196 -18.75 -8.31 -5.47
CA GLU A 196 -19.33 -7.29 -4.59
C GLU A 196 -18.28 -6.25 -4.18
N ALA A 197 -17.08 -6.69 -3.80
CA ALA A 197 -15.98 -5.80 -3.43
C ALA A 197 -15.54 -4.94 -4.63
N ALA A 198 -15.35 -5.54 -5.81
CA ALA A 198 -14.96 -4.83 -7.03
C ALA A 198 -16.00 -3.77 -7.46
N ALA A 199 -17.28 -4.03 -7.24
CA ALA A 199 -18.36 -3.10 -7.57
C ALA A 199 -18.33 -1.79 -6.75
N ASN A 200 -17.51 -1.70 -5.69
CA ASN A 200 -17.34 -0.47 -4.91
C ASN A 200 -16.41 0.56 -5.59
N PHE A 201 -15.69 0.18 -6.63
CA PHE A 201 -14.67 1.01 -7.23
C PHE A 201 -15.06 1.48 -8.63
N ASP A 202 -14.57 2.68 -8.99
CA ASP A 202 -14.69 3.20 -10.34
C ASP A 202 -13.94 2.27 -11.31
N LYS A 203 -14.64 1.88 -12.39
CA LYS A 203 -14.09 1.00 -13.43
C LYS A 203 -12.86 1.57 -14.12
N GLN A 204 -12.73 2.90 -14.19
CA GLN A 204 -11.58 3.57 -14.80
C GLN A 204 -10.32 3.48 -13.91
N LYS A 205 -10.51 3.40 -12.60
CA LYS A 205 -9.43 3.25 -11.62
C LYS A 205 -9.12 1.80 -11.29
N PHE A 206 -10.03 0.88 -11.57
CA PHE A 206 -9.91 -0.53 -11.17
C PHE A 206 -8.96 -1.29 -12.08
N ALA A 207 -7.74 -1.59 -11.60
CA ALA A 207 -6.73 -2.31 -12.36
C ALA A 207 -6.98 -3.83 -12.42
N GLY A 208 -7.71 -4.39 -11.45
CA GLY A 208 -8.02 -5.82 -11.42
C GLY A 208 -7.91 -6.46 -10.05
N VAL A 209 -7.90 -7.79 -10.06
CA VAL A 209 -7.85 -8.64 -8.86
C VAL A 209 -6.55 -9.43 -8.83
N VAL A 210 -5.85 -9.37 -7.71
CA VAL A 210 -4.72 -10.24 -7.39
C VAL A 210 -5.23 -11.38 -6.53
N PHE A 211 -5.06 -12.61 -6.99
CA PHE A 211 -5.33 -13.80 -6.19
C PHE A 211 -4.08 -14.14 -5.38
N ASN A 212 -4.19 -14.00 -4.07
CA ASN A 212 -3.14 -14.33 -3.14
C ASN A 212 -3.38 -15.73 -2.56
N GLU A 213 -2.49 -16.65 -2.86
CA GLU A 213 -2.45 -17.97 -2.23
C GLU A 213 -1.74 -17.81 -0.89
N GLY A 214 -2.50 -17.51 0.16
CA GLY A 214 -1.92 -17.38 1.48
C GLY A 214 -1.14 -18.64 1.88
N VAL A 215 0.11 -18.47 2.28
CA VAL A 215 0.94 -19.51 2.89
C VAL A 215 0.47 -19.77 4.32
#